data_6bc8fb270ce2fa02b09853d6ae1e980a
#
_entry.id   6bc8fb270ce2fa02b09853d6ae1e980a
#
_cell.length_a   1.000
_cell.length_b   1.000
_cell.length_c   1.000
_cell.angle_alpha   90.00
_cell.angle_beta   90.00
_cell.angle_gamma   90.00
#
_symmetry.space_group_name_H-M   'P 1'
#
loop_
_entity.id
_entity.type
_entity.pdbx_description
1 polymer ?
#
loop_
_entity_poly.entity_id
_entity_poly.type
_entity_poly.pdbx_seq_one_letter_code
_entity_poly.pdbx_strand_id
1 'polypeptide(L)'
;RYLYYSDQLRSWLKDSATKADQIKAIEKLEERKLALTDAVKKLLVEPKRLLFGNTAAYLAFWQTDPLRAIVLSADFLDSRLWPSVLSPAAADDLNAVLYSPDGKVVFGSPPEGVPSLSFTRPIGLAGTPFRMQVWPREPEKLYADLKQRQNLYMATLIFVVVLLVFGSYITTRTVKRELEVARMRANFVSTVSHEFRSPLTGIRQLAEMLFHGRVPGAERQRRYHKMILQESERLGRLVENLLDFSRMEEGRKEYRLAPLSTSAWLRELVGNFQSEITENGISIVANIPEVLPAISADAEALGCAVHNLLDNAVKYSPGSKTVWLDASAGNGSVTISVRDQGVGIAEPDRKHIFDKFYRVGGEISLKVKGAGLGLSLVRHIVAAHGGAIECESRVGEGSEFAIRIPIALSLPEG
;
A
#
# COMPACT_ATOMS: atom_id res chain seq x y z
N ARG A 1 11.45 38.63 41.84
CA ARG A 1 11.00 37.23 41.54
C ARG A 1 9.80 37.19 40.58
N TYR A 2 8.85 38.13 40.64
CA TYR A 2 7.68 38.16 39.76
C TYR A 2 8.02 38.57 38.29
N LEU A 3 8.98 39.46 38.07
CA LEU A 3 9.48 39.81 36.73
C LEU A 3 10.17 38.64 36.00
N TYR A 4 10.86 37.79 36.75
CA TYR A 4 11.55 36.60 36.19
C TYR A 4 10.59 35.58 35.62
N TYR A 5 9.42 35.37 36.26
CA TYR A 5 8.37 34.46 35.74
C TYR A 5 7.64 35.00 34.51
N SER A 6 7.48 36.34 34.40
CA SER A 6 6.83 36.95 33.24
C SER A 6 7.69 36.81 31.97
N ASP A 7 9.00 36.92 32.07
CA ASP A 7 9.93 36.77 30.95
C ASP A 7 10.09 35.32 30.48
N GLN A 8 10.08 34.38 31.41
CA GLN A 8 10.06 32.95 31.04
C GLN A 8 8.73 32.56 30.36
N LEU A 9 7.58 33.07 30.83
CA LEU A 9 6.30 32.87 30.18
C LEU A 9 6.27 33.51 28.80
N ARG A 10 6.84 34.69 28.61
CA ARG A 10 6.97 35.38 27.31
C ARG A 10 7.86 34.61 26.33
N SER A 11 8.96 34.05 26.78
CA SER A 11 9.83 33.21 25.94
C SER A 11 9.15 31.91 25.50
N TRP A 12 8.40 31.28 26.38
CA TRP A 12 7.68 30.03 26.12
C TRP A 12 6.46 30.23 25.23
N LEU A 13 5.83 31.44 25.25
CA LEU A 13 4.67 31.81 24.44
C LEU A 13 5.03 32.29 23.04
N LYS A 14 6.31 32.62 22.76
CA LYS A 14 6.77 33.05 21.43
C LYS A 14 6.78 31.95 20.38
N ASP A 15 6.73 30.68 20.75
CA ASP A 15 6.95 29.55 19.86
C ASP A 15 5.68 28.89 19.30
N SER A 16 4.48 29.48 19.43
CA SER A 16 3.28 28.87 18.84
C SER A 16 2.28 29.88 18.26
N ALA A 17 2.10 29.87 16.95
CA ALA A 17 1.27 30.78 16.16
C ALA A 17 -0.26 30.77 16.47
N THR A 18 -0.77 29.79 17.25
CA THR A 18 -2.19 29.66 17.62
C THR A 18 -2.56 30.37 18.94
N LYS A 19 -1.65 31.14 19.50
CA LYS A 19 -1.79 31.78 20.81
C LYS A 19 -1.93 33.28 20.78
N ALA A 20 -2.10 33.90 19.60
CA ALA A 20 -2.17 35.37 19.49
C ALA A 20 -3.31 35.99 20.33
N ASP A 21 -4.47 35.33 20.42
CA ASP A 21 -5.61 35.84 21.18
C ASP A 21 -5.43 35.60 22.69
N GLN A 22 -4.77 34.54 23.08
CA GLN A 22 -4.41 34.29 24.49
C GLN A 22 -3.31 35.24 24.95
N ILE A 23 -2.35 35.59 24.10
CA ILE A 23 -1.29 36.57 24.38
C ILE A 23 -1.91 37.96 24.56
N LYS A 24 -2.84 38.37 23.68
CA LYS A 24 -3.57 39.66 23.84
C LYS A 24 -4.39 39.71 25.13
N ALA A 25 -5.00 38.60 25.51
CA ALA A 25 -5.76 38.53 26.78
C ALA A 25 -4.82 38.65 28.01
N ILE A 26 -3.64 38.02 27.93
CA ILE A 26 -2.61 38.09 28.98
C ILE A 26 -1.98 39.50 29.04
N GLU A 27 -1.67 40.11 27.90
CA GLU A 27 -1.16 41.50 27.85
C GLU A 27 -2.20 42.48 28.46
N LYS A 28 -3.47 42.32 28.13
CA LYS A 28 -4.53 43.17 28.69
C LYS A 28 -4.75 42.94 30.20
N LEU A 29 -4.47 41.73 30.68
CA LEU A 29 -4.44 41.38 32.11
C LEU A 29 -3.21 41.97 32.80
N GLU A 30 -2.04 41.98 32.15
CA GLU A 30 -0.82 42.60 32.69
C GLU A 30 -0.94 44.13 32.75
N GLU A 31 -1.49 44.78 31.72
CA GLU A 31 -1.75 46.23 31.73
C GLU A 31 -2.72 46.63 32.85
N ARG A 32 -3.81 45.89 33.03
CA ARG A 32 -4.75 46.10 34.15
C ARG A 32 -4.12 45.83 35.53
N LYS A 33 -3.23 44.84 35.60
CA LYS A 33 -2.49 44.50 36.79
C LYS A 33 -1.43 45.58 37.12
N LEU A 34 -0.76 46.13 36.13
CA LEU A 34 0.14 47.28 36.32
C LEU A 34 -0.61 48.53 36.81
N ALA A 35 -1.74 48.84 36.18
CA ALA A 35 -2.57 49.98 36.60
C ALA A 35 -3.10 49.80 38.03
N LEU A 36 -3.48 48.61 38.41
CA LEU A 36 -3.90 48.26 39.77
C LEU A 36 -2.73 48.32 40.75
N THR A 37 -1.57 47.85 40.36
CA THR A 37 -0.35 47.90 41.20
C THR A 37 0.11 49.31 41.41
N ASP A 38 -0.04 50.20 40.45
CA ASP A 38 0.26 51.65 40.58
C ASP A 38 -0.78 52.38 41.42
N ALA A 39 -2.05 52.02 41.29
CA ALA A 39 -3.11 52.55 42.19
C ALA A 39 -2.90 52.12 43.63
N VAL A 40 -2.54 50.87 43.88
CA VAL A 40 -2.19 50.34 45.20
C VAL A 40 -0.88 50.94 45.71
N LYS A 41 0.16 51.14 44.87
CA LYS A 41 1.40 51.83 45.27
C LYS A 41 1.18 53.27 45.61
N LYS A 42 0.29 53.99 44.92
CA LYS A 42 -0.11 55.38 45.28
C LYS A 42 -0.87 55.42 46.59
N LEU A 43 -1.58 54.38 46.99
CA LEU A 43 -2.26 54.25 48.28
C LEU A 43 -1.35 53.80 49.41
N LEU A 44 -0.28 53.06 49.11
CA LEU A 44 0.73 52.55 50.00
C LEU A 44 2.03 53.38 49.88
N VAL A 45 2.02 54.59 50.32
CA VAL A 45 3.28 55.32 50.60
C VAL A 45 4.05 54.54 51.64
N GLU A 46 5.23 53.95 51.24
CA GLU A 46 6.08 53.07 51.99
C GLU A 46 5.96 53.14 53.50
N PRO A 47 5.31 52.17 54.16
CA PRO A 47 5.27 52.15 55.61
C PRO A 47 6.34 51.18 56.14
N LYS A 48 7.23 51.69 56.94
CA LYS A 48 8.22 50.85 57.62
C LYS A 48 7.61 49.85 58.64
N ARG A 49 6.38 50.06 59.06
CA ARG A 49 5.57 49.11 59.89
C ARG A 49 4.08 49.35 59.67
N LEU A 50 3.40 48.40 59.04
CA LEU A 50 1.95 48.30 58.97
C LEU A 50 1.45 47.35 60.06
N LEU A 51 0.57 47.88 60.93
CA LEU A 51 -0.18 47.05 61.86
C LEU A 51 -1.57 46.78 61.27
N PHE A 52 -2.08 45.61 61.46
CA PHE A 52 -3.35 45.15 60.91
C PHE A 52 -4.38 44.94 62.04
N GLY A 53 -5.56 45.45 61.85
CA GLY A 53 -6.71 45.18 62.68
C GLY A 53 -7.92 44.79 61.86
N ASN A 54 -8.55 43.69 62.14
CA ASN A 54 -9.77 43.23 61.50
C ASN A 54 -10.90 43.14 62.51
N THR A 55 -11.99 43.85 62.22
CA THR A 55 -13.28 43.66 62.86
C THR A 55 -14.30 43.22 61.82
N ALA A 56 -15.42 42.64 62.23
CA ALA A 56 -16.44 42.13 61.31
C ALA A 56 -16.92 43.13 60.25
N ALA A 57 -16.65 44.43 60.43
CA ALA A 57 -17.13 45.52 59.53
C ALA A 57 -16.02 46.30 58.82
N TYR A 58 -14.75 46.20 59.24
CA TYR A 58 -13.69 47.05 58.71
C TYR A 58 -12.35 46.32 58.62
N LEU A 59 -11.57 46.64 57.60
CA LEU A 59 -10.18 46.29 57.45
C LEU A 59 -9.35 47.56 57.64
N ALA A 60 -8.49 47.62 58.62
CA ALA A 60 -7.70 48.78 58.92
C ALA A 60 -6.20 48.51 58.72
N PHE A 61 -5.55 49.38 58.00
CA PHE A 61 -4.12 49.42 57.82
C PHE A 61 -3.60 50.74 58.44
N TRP A 62 -2.60 50.68 59.30
CA TRP A 62 -2.02 51.88 59.89
C TRP A 62 -0.51 51.80 59.97
N GLN A 63 0.09 52.98 59.94
CA GLN A 63 1.51 53.23 60.06
C GLN A 63 1.73 54.00 61.37
N THR A 64 2.75 53.64 62.09
CA THR A 64 3.00 54.24 63.42
C THR A 64 3.83 55.51 63.41
N ASP A 65 4.59 55.78 62.33
CA ASP A 65 5.45 56.97 62.25
C ASP A 65 5.56 57.50 60.78
N PRO A 66 4.92 58.62 60.46
CA PRO A 66 3.85 59.31 61.22
C PRO A 66 2.57 58.47 61.26
N LEU A 67 1.77 58.62 62.30
CA LEU A 67 0.52 57.85 62.45
C LEU A 67 -0.43 58.14 61.29
N ARG A 68 -0.60 57.16 60.44
CA ARG A 68 -1.56 57.19 59.33
C ARG A 68 -2.32 55.90 59.33
N ALA A 69 -3.62 55.98 59.13
CA ALA A 69 -4.47 54.79 59.04
C ALA A 69 -5.41 54.86 57.84
N ILE A 70 -5.55 53.74 57.12
CA ILE A 70 -6.55 53.53 56.11
C ILE A 70 -7.52 52.51 56.65
N VAL A 71 -8.78 52.87 56.78
CA VAL A 71 -9.84 51.96 57.23
C VAL A 71 -10.80 51.74 56.07
N LEU A 72 -10.92 50.50 55.65
CA LEU A 72 -11.79 50.08 54.53
C LEU A 72 -12.98 49.33 55.16
N SER A 73 -14.20 49.72 54.81
CA SER A 73 -15.39 48.95 55.24
C SER A 73 -15.46 47.60 54.47
N ALA A 74 -16.02 46.59 55.13
CA ALA A 74 -16.25 45.32 54.48
C ALA A 74 -17.11 45.46 53.20
N ASP A 75 -18.10 46.34 53.26
CA ASP A 75 -18.98 46.64 52.15
C ASP A 75 -18.23 47.28 50.96
N PHE A 76 -17.24 48.16 51.19
CA PHE A 76 -16.37 48.71 50.16
C PHE A 76 -15.44 47.66 49.58
N LEU A 77 -14.92 46.75 50.40
CA LEU A 77 -14.08 45.65 49.96
C LEU A 77 -14.89 44.72 49.05
N ASP A 78 -16.07 44.30 49.48
CA ASP A 78 -16.90 43.32 48.76
C ASP A 78 -17.55 43.91 47.52
N SER A 79 -18.01 45.20 47.56
CA SER A 79 -18.74 45.80 46.45
C SER A 79 -17.85 46.45 45.40
N ARG A 80 -16.64 46.92 45.78
CA ARG A 80 -15.78 47.69 44.88
C ARG A 80 -14.35 47.19 44.70
N LEU A 81 -13.70 46.77 45.80
CA LEU A 81 -12.28 46.43 45.69
C LEU A 81 -12.09 45.02 45.16
N TRP A 82 -12.78 44.03 45.72
CA TRP A 82 -12.60 42.64 45.29
C TRP A 82 -13.11 42.37 43.87
N PRO A 83 -14.26 42.89 43.44
CA PRO A 83 -14.69 42.74 42.06
C PRO A 83 -13.75 43.40 41.05
N SER A 84 -13.04 44.47 41.44
CA SER A 84 -12.06 45.16 40.58
C SER A 84 -10.71 44.42 40.53
N VAL A 85 -10.37 43.65 41.55
CA VAL A 85 -9.11 42.90 41.67
C VAL A 85 -9.24 41.51 41.07
N LEU A 86 -10.36 40.85 41.29
CA LEU A 86 -10.71 39.59 40.64
C LEU A 86 -11.35 39.93 39.32
N SER A 87 -10.56 39.94 38.25
CA SER A 87 -11.04 40.23 36.90
C SER A 87 -12.37 39.52 36.61
N PRO A 88 -13.36 40.21 35.99
CA PRO A 88 -14.67 39.63 35.67
C PRO A 88 -14.57 38.30 34.89
N ALA A 89 -13.53 38.15 34.08
CA ALA A 89 -13.30 36.91 33.31
C ALA A 89 -12.84 35.72 34.16
N ALA A 90 -12.28 35.95 35.33
CA ALA A 90 -11.91 34.87 36.25
C ALA A 90 -12.98 34.60 37.32
N ALA A 91 -13.91 35.58 37.53
CA ALA A 91 -14.94 35.50 38.58
C ALA A 91 -16.11 34.57 38.21
N ASP A 92 -16.34 34.35 36.91
CA ASP A 92 -17.47 33.49 36.46
C ASP A 92 -17.22 32.00 36.67
N ASP A 93 -15.94 31.55 36.51
CA ASP A 93 -15.59 30.14 36.55
C ASP A 93 -14.89 29.69 37.85
N LEU A 94 -14.46 30.63 38.67
CA LEU A 94 -13.69 30.36 39.91
C LEU A 94 -14.37 30.93 41.15
N ASN A 95 -14.39 30.10 42.20
CA ASN A 95 -14.68 30.56 43.56
C ASN A 95 -13.37 30.94 44.25
N ALA A 96 -13.37 31.98 45.01
CA ALA A 96 -12.22 32.39 45.79
C ALA A 96 -12.62 32.74 47.23
N VAL A 97 -11.76 32.38 48.16
CA VAL A 97 -11.89 32.80 49.56
C VAL A 97 -10.55 33.34 50.05
N LEU A 98 -10.62 34.42 50.79
CA LEU A 98 -9.45 35.03 51.43
C LEU A 98 -9.52 34.84 52.93
N TYR A 99 -8.49 34.28 53.48
CA TYR A 99 -8.34 34.09 54.93
C TYR A 99 -7.34 35.06 55.50
N SER A 100 -7.66 35.61 56.65
CA SER A 100 -6.72 36.37 57.49
C SER A 100 -5.61 35.46 58.04
N PRO A 101 -4.51 36.04 58.58
CA PRO A 101 -3.47 35.24 59.24
C PRO A 101 -4.01 34.37 60.38
N ASP A 102 -5.08 34.85 61.07
CA ASP A 102 -5.76 34.16 62.16
C ASP A 102 -6.76 33.09 61.68
N GLY A 103 -6.83 32.87 60.36
CA GLY A 103 -7.71 31.85 59.78
C GLY A 103 -9.18 32.27 59.62
N LYS A 104 -9.54 33.50 59.89
CA LYS A 104 -10.91 34.01 59.69
C LYS A 104 -11.12 34.38 58.21
N VAL A 105 -12.32 34.15 57.69
CA VAL A 105 -12.70 34.51 56.32
C VAL A 105 -12.83 36.04 56.26
N VAL A 106 -12.09 36.64 55.32
CA VAL A 106 -12.12 38.10 55.06
C VAL A 106 -12.96 38.39 53.86
N PHE A 107 -12.96 37.52 52.85
CA PHE A 107 -13.73 37.67 51.63
C PHE A 107 -14.13 36.30 51.08
N GLY A 108 -15.31 36.22 50.45
CA GLY A 108 -15.85 35.04 49.84
C GLY A 108 -16.51 34.07 50.85
N SER A 109 -17.07 33.01 50.33
CA SER A 109 -17.65 31.93 51.13
C SER A 109 -16.73 30.73 51.13
N PRO A 110 -16.42 30.13 52.29
CA PRO A 110 -15.61 28.92 52.33
C PRO A 110 -16.32 27.77 51.60
N PRO A 111 -15.59 26.84 51.00
CA PRO A 111 -16.18 25.71 50.32
C PRO A 111 -16.94 24.81 51.29
N GLU A 112 -18.09 24.25 50.86
CA GLU A 112 -18.83 23.22 51.58
C GLU A 112 -18.09 21.88 51.45
N GLY A 113 -17.01 21.67 52.20
CA GLY A 113 -16.15 20.52 52.15
C GLY A 113 -14.76 20.80 51.56
N VAL A 114 -13.97 19.74 51.33
CA VAL A 114 -12.64 19.88 50.70
C VAL A 114 -12.79 19.84 49.18
N PRO A 115 -12.54 20.94 48.46
CA PRO A 115 -12.64 20.92 47.01
C PRO A 115 -11.64 19.94 46.43
N SER A 116 -12.07 19.11 45.48
CA SER A 116 -11.22 18.13 44.79
C SER A 116 -10.06 18.78 44.05
N LEU A 117 -10.24 20.03 43.66
CA LEU A 117 -9.20 20.85 42.99
C LEU A 117 -9.21 22.21 43.70
N SER A 118 -8.21 22.50 44.50
CA SER A 118 -8.05 23.83 45.13
C SER A 118 -6.60 24.24 45.12
N PHE A 119 -6.38 25.52 44.92
CA PHE A 119 -5.07 26.14 44.94
C PHE A 119 -5.01 27.17 46.05
N THR A 120 -4.13 26.98 47.00
CA THR A 120 -3.96 27.89 48.13
C THR A 120 -2.62 28.61 48.01
N ARG A 121 -2.66 29.96 48.06
CA ARG A 121 -1.46 30.79 47.94
C ARG A 121 -1.41 31.85 49.02
N PRO A 122 -0.27 32.04 49.68
CA PRO A 122 -0.11 33.20 50.57
C PRO A 122 -0.03 34.51 49.73
N ILE A 123 -0.81 35.49 50.11
CA ILE A 123 -0.79 36.80 49.56
C ILE A 123 -0.32 37.78 50.63
N GLY A 124 0.86 38.38 50.41
CA GLY A 124 1.35 39.43 51.30
C GLY A 124 0.59 40.76 51.02
N LEU A 125 -0.36 41.11 51.83
CA LEU A 125 -1.01 42.42 51.83
C LEU A 125 -0.39 43.25 52.96
N ALA A 126 0.31 44.30 52.57
CA ALA A 126 0.94 45.21 53.54
C ALA A 126 1.84 44.51 54.60
N GLY A 127 2.60 43.48 54.17
CA GLY A 127 3.50 42.73 55.05
C GLY A 127 2.84 41.64 55.88
N THR A 128 1.53 41.47 55.79
CA THR A 128 0.77 40.47 56.50
C THR A 128 0.40 39.27 55.58
N PRO A 129 0.67 38.04 55.97
CA PRO A 129 0.43 36.89 55.12
C PRO A 129 -1.04 36.44 55.16
N PHE A 130 -1.85 36.90 54.22
CA PHE A 130 -3.18 36.32 53.96
C PHE A 130 -3.06 35.07 53.15
N ARG A 131 -4.04 34.18 53.24
CA ARG A 131 -4.15 32.99 52.45
C ARG A 131 -5.33 33.08 51.49
N MET A 132 -5.09 32.99 50.21
CA MET A 132 -6.13 32.94 49.20
C MET A 132 -6.27 31.49 48.72
N GLN A 133 -7.48 30.98 48.80
CA GLN A 133 -7.84 29.69 48.24
C GLN A 133 -8.81 29.89 47.11
N VAL A 134 -8.50 29.23 45.97
CA VAL A 134 -9.28 29.34 44.74
C VAL A 134 -9.62 27.93 44.28
N TRP A 135 -10.85 27.73 43.85
CA TRP A 135 -11.31 26.45 43.29
C TRP A 135 -12.31 26.72 42.15
N PRO A 136 -12.41 25.81 41.16
CA PRO A 136 -13.36 25.96 40.06
C PRO A 136 -14.79 25.84 40.59
N ARG A 137 -15.71 26.63 40.04
CA ARG A 137 -17.14 26.63 40.38
C ARG A 137 -17.81 25.32 39.94
N GLU A 138 -17.42 24.82 38.78
CA GLU A 138 -17.93 23.60 38.18
C GLU A 138 -16.75 22.69 37.72
N PRO A 139 -16.15 21.94 38.67
CA PRO A 139 -15.00 21.08 38.35
C PRO A 139 -15.34 20.01 37.32
N GLU A 140 -16.59 19.53 37.29
CA GLU A 140 -17.05 18.49 36.39
C GLU A 140 -17.01 18.95 34.92
N LYS A 141 -17.40 20.21 34.62
CA LYS A 141 -17.30 20.76 33.25
C LYS A 141 -15.86 20.88 32.82
N LEU A 142 -14.97 21.34 33.69
CA LEU A 142 -13.55 21.46 33.38
C LEU A 142 -12.92 20.09 33.06
N TYR A 143 -13.26 19.05 33.82
CA TYR A 143 -12.80 17.69 33.54
C TYR A 143 -13.41 17.11 32.26
N ALA A 144 -14.69 17.37 31.98
CA ALA A 144 -15.35 16.94 30.76
C ALA A 144 -14.70 17.52 29.53
N ASP A 145 -14.42 18.84 29.51
CA ASP A 145 -13.75 19.53 28.41
C ASP A 145 -12.32 19.00 28.17
N LEU A 146 -11.56 18.82 29.25
CA LEU A 146 -10.21 18.26 29.15
C LEU A 146 -10.23 16.82 28.60
N LYS A 147 -11.16 16.01 29.07
CA LYS A 147 -11.33 14.63 28.63
C LYS A 147 -11.76 14.56 27.15
N GLN A 148 -12.67 15.43 26.75
CA GLN A 148 -13.09 15.53 25.34
C GLN A 148 -11.92 15.91 24.42
N ARG A 149 -11.13 16.91 24.79
CA ARG A 149 -9.91 17.30 24.04
C ARG A 149 -8.89 16.16 24.01
N GLN A 150 -8.66 15.49 25.11
CA GLN A 150 -7.76 14.34 25.17
C GLN A 150 -8.22 13.22 24.24
N ASN A 151 -9.51 12.88 24.23
CA ASN A 151 -10.08 11.87 23.34
C ASN A 151 -9.93 12.27 21.87
N LEU A 152 -10.13 13.56 21.54
CA LEU A 152 -9.94 14.07 20.18
C LEU A 152 -8.47 13.94 19.73
N TYR A 153 -7.52 14.32 20.58
CA TYR A 153 -6.09 14.16 20.27
C TYR A 153 -5.69 12.71 20.12
N MET A 154 -6.19 11.83 20.99
CA MET A 154 -5.93 10.39 20.87
C MET A 154 -6.53 9.80 19.60
N ALA A 155 -7.76 10.18 19.24
CA ALA A 155 -8.39 9.75 18.00
C ALA A 155 -7.60 10.22 16.76
N THR A 156 -7.16 11.48 16.76
CA THR A 156 -6.34 12.04 15.70
C THR A 156 -5.00 11.32 15.57
N LEU A 157 -4.34 11.05 16.69
CA LEU A 157 -3.07 10.32 16.72
C LEU A 157 -3.24 8.90 16.14
N ILE A 158 -4.28 8.18 16.60
CA ILE A 158 -4.59 6.84 16.10
C ILE A 158 -4.85 6.89 14.59
N PHE A 159 -5.64 7.86 14.12
CA PHE A 159 -5.92 8.02 12.70
C PHE A 159 -4.66 8.23 11.86
N VAL A 160 -3.74 9.10 12.31
CA VAL A 160 -2.46 9.33 11.63
C VAL A 160 -1.60 8.08 11.59
N VAL A 161 -1.52 7.34 12.72
CA VAL A 161 -0.76 6.07 12.78
C VAL A 161 -1.34 5.04 11.81
N VAL A 162 -2.66 4.88 11.78
CA VAL A 162 -3.34 3.96 10.84
C VAL A 162 -3.04 4.35 9.40
N LEU A 163 -3.09 5.63 9.08
CA LEU A 163 -2.80 6.14 7.73
C LEU A 163 -1.35 5.88 7.31
N LEU A 164 -0.39 6.07 8.21
CA LEU A 164 1.02 5.77 7.97
C LEU A 164 1.27 4.27 7.76
N VAL A 165 0.67 3.41 8.59
CA VAL A 165 0.78 1.95 8.45
C VAL A 165 0.17 1.49 7.13
N PHE A 166 -1.01 2.00 6.79
CA PHE A 166 -1.69 1.67 5.53
C PHE A 166 -0.89 2.14 4.30
N GLY A 167 -0.37 3.38 4.33
CA GLY A 167 0.50 3.90 3.28
C GLY A 167 1.78 3.08 3.10
N SER A 168 2.43 2.72 4.22
CA SER A 168 3.61 1.84 4.20
C SER A 168 3.30 0.46 3.63
N TYR A 169 2.15 -0.13 4.01
CA TYR A 169 1.70 -1.42 3.47
C TYR A 169 1.49 -1.37 1.95
N ILE A 170 0.77 -0.35 1.45
CA ILE A 170 0.54 -0.18 0.01
C ILE A 170 1.87 -0.01 -0.74
N THR A 171 2.73 0.89 -0.26
CA THR A 171 4.03 1.16 -0.88
C THR A 171 4.88 -0.10 -0.95
N THR A 172 4.98 -0.84 0.16
CA THR A 172 5.75 -2.09 0.22
C THR A 172 5.20 -3.13 -0.76
N ARG A 173 3.88 -3.26 -0.85
CA ARG A 173 3.21 -4.18 -1.78
C ARG A 173 3.47 -3.80 -3.25
N THR A 174 3.38 -2.52 -3.58
CA THR A 174 3.64 -2.02 -4.94
C THR A 174 5.09 -2.23 -5.34
N VAL A 175 6.03 -1.84 -4.47
CA VAL A 175 7.47 -2.03 -4.73
C VAL A 175 7.83 -3.50 -4.90
N LYS A 176 7.30 -4.39 -4.06
CA LYS A 176 7.52 -5.84 -4.23
C LYS A 176 7.04 -6.34 -5.59
N ARG A 177 5.85 -5.91 -6.02
CA ARG A 177 5.29 -6.29 -7.33
C ARG A 177 6.14 -5.78 -8.49
N GLU A 178 6.60 -4.54 -8.42
CA GLU A 178 7.49 -3.95 -9.44
C GLU A 178 8.84 -4.69 -9.51
N LEU A 179 9.41 -5.04 -8.35
CA LEU A 179 10.65 -5.82 -8.29
C LEU A 179 10.49 -7.22 -8.86
N GLU A 180 9.36 -7.89 -8.63
CA GLU A 180 9.06 -9.18 -9.22
C GLU A 180 8.97 -9.10 -10.74
N VAL A 181 8.26 -8.10 -11.27
CA VAL A 181 8.18 -7.85 -12.73
C VAL A 181 9.55 -7.53 -13.32
N ALA A 182 10.34 -6.69 -12.65
CA ALA A 182 11.70 -6.36 -13.10
C ALA A 182 12.61 -7.59 -13.11
N ARG A 183 12.54 -8.44 -12.09
CA ARG A 183 13.28 -9.72 -12.02
C ARG A 183 12.84 -10.67 -13.14
N MET A 184 11.52 -10.81 -13.36
CA MET A 184 11.01 -11.64 -14.45
C MET A 184 11.52 -11.17 -15.82
N ARG A 185 11.52 -9.85 -16.06
CA ARG A 185 12.08 -9.26 -17.29
C ARG A 185 13.59 -9.52 -17.45
N ALA A 186 14.36 -9.37 -16.38
CA ALA A 186 15.80 -9.64 -16.41
C ALA A 186 16.09 -11.12 -16.68
N ASN A 187 15.38 -12.02 -16.02
CA ASN A 187 15.47 -13.45 -16.25
C ASN A 187 15.08 -13.83 -17.68
N PHE A 188 14.03 -13.19 -18.23
CA PHE A 188 13.62 -13.38 -19.62
C PHE A 188 14.74 -13.03 -20.61
N VAL A 189 15.34 -11.83 -20.49
CA VAL A 189 16.45 -11.41 -21.37
C VAL A 189 17.60 -12.39 -21.29
N SER A 190 17.97 -12.85 -20.10
CA SER A 190 19.00 -13.85 -19.90
C SER A 190 18.65 -15.17 -20.56
N THR A 191 17.40 -15.66 -20.36
CA THR A 191 16.93 -16.94 -20.93
C THR A 191 16.87 -16.89 -22.45
N VAL A 192 16.30 -15.83 -23.03
CA VAL A 192 16.26 -15.63 -24.49
C VAL A 192 17.68 -15.61 -25.10
N SER A 193 18.61 -14.92 -24.44
CA SER A 193 20.00 -14.89 -24.89
C SER A 193 20.63 -16.29 -24.88
N HIS A 194 20.31 -17.09 -23.87
CA HIS A 194 20.75 -18.49 -23.78
C HIS A 194 20.10 -19.38 -24.85
N GLU A 195 18.79 -19.22 -25.07
CA GLU A 195 18.03 -19.97 -26.06
C GLU A 195 18.49 -19.66 -27.50
N PHE A 196 18.96 -18.45 -27.80
CA PHE A 196 19.59 -18.10 -29.07
C PHE A 196 21.02 -18.64 -29.21
N ARG A 197 21.81 -18.58 -28.14
CA ARG A 197 23.23 -19.01 -28.19
C ARG A 197 23.38 -20.49 -28.46
N SER A 198 22.50 -21.33 -27.92
CA SER A 198 22.54 -22.79 -28.06
C SER A 198 22.45 -23.23 -29.53
N PRO A 199 21.36 -22.91 -30.31
CA PRO A 199 21.25 -23.31 -31.71
C PRO A 199 22.33 -22.65 -32.58
N LEU A 200 22.66 -21.38 -32.31
CA LEU A 200 23.70 -20.69 -33.09
C LEU A 200 25.08 -21.36 -32.95
N THR A 201 25.41 -21.79 -31.72
CA THR A 201 26.65 -22.55 -31.46
C THR A 201 26.61 -23.91 -32.16
N GLY A 202 25.46 -24.61 -32.11
CA GLY A 202 25.25 -25.88 -32.78
C GLY A 202 25.42 -25.75 -34.30
N ILE A 203 24.73 -24.81 -34.91
CA ILE A 203 24.86 -24.50 -36.36
C ILE A 203 26.31 -24.24 -36.74
N ARG A 204 26.99 -23.36 -35.97
CA ARG A 204 28.39 -23.03 -36.24
C ARG A 204 29.30 -24.23 -36.13
N GLN A 205 29.20 -25.05 -35.08
CA GLN A 205 30.01 -26.26 -34.91
C GLN A 205 29.81 -27.27 -36.03
N LEU A 206 28.53 -27.53 -36.41
CA LEU A 206 28.19 -28.46 -37.47
C LEU A 206 28.74 -27.97 -38.84
N ALA A 207 28.57 -26.65 -39.09
CA ALA A 207 29.11 -26.03 -40.32
C ALA A 207 30.64 -26.07 -40.37
N GLU A 208 31.34 -25.77 -39.25
CA GLU A 208 32.80 -25.88 -39.16
C GLU A 208 33.28 -27.32 -39.41
N MET A 209 32.58 -28.33 -38.85
CA MET A 209 32.94 -29.73 -39.10
C MET A 209 32.78 -30.15 -40.56
N LEU A 210 31.71 -29.67 -41.22
CA LEU A 210 31.51 -29.91 -42.67
C LEU A 210 32.56 -29.18 -43.51
N PHE A 211 32.84 -27.92 -43.20
CA PHE A 211 33.81 -27.08 -43.92
C PHE A 211 35.24 -27.64 -43.85
N HIS A 212 35.65 -28.16 -42.71
CA HIS A 212 36.97 -28.78 -42.53
C HIS A 212 37.05 -30.24 -43.01
N GLY A 213 36.01 -30.76 -43.67
CA GLY A 213 36.01 -32.14 -44.15
C GLY A 213 36.09 -33.23 -43.06
N ARG A 214 35.77 -32.87 -41.79
CA ARG A 214 35.84 -33.78 -40.65
C ARG A 214 34.66 -34.76 -40.56
N VAL A 215 33.74 -34.69 -41.53
CA VAL A 215 32.54 -35.58 -41.58
C VAL A 215 32.67 -36.47 -42.81
N PRO A 216 33.23 -37.69 -42.66
CA PRO A 216 33.36 -38.62 -43.77
C PRO A 216 32.02 -39.29 -44.10
N GLY A 217 31.75 -39.48 -45.41
CA GLY A 217 30.58 -40.16 -45.93
C GLY A 217 29.36 -39.27 -46.17
N ALA A 218 28.77 -39.44 -47.35
CA ALA A 218 27.67 -38.62 -47.83
C ALA A 218 26.44 -38.66 -46.91
N GLU A 219 26.19 -39.81 -46.28
CA GLU A 219 25.03 -39.97 -45.37
C GLU A 219 25.20 -39.19 -44.09
N ARG A 220 26.42 -39.14 -43.50
CA ARG A 220 26.73 -38.32 -42.33
C ARG A 220 26.64 -36.83 -42.67
N GLN A 221 27.16 -36.45 -43.84
CA GLN A 221 27.06 -35.06 -44.30
C GLN A 221 25.61 -34.62 -44.45
N ARG A 222 24.73 -35.44 -45.05
CA ARG A 222 23.29 -35.16 -45.14
C ARG A 222 22.65 -35.00 -43.75
N ARG A 223 23.02 -35.83 -42.78
CA ARG A 223 22.53 -35.72 -41.41
C ARG A 223 22.93 -34.39 -40.77
N TYR A 224 24.19 -33.96 -40.97
CA TYR A 224 24.67 -32.68 -40.44
C TYR A 224 23.95 -31.47 -41.10
N HIS A 225 23.72 -31.53 -42.43
CA HIS A 225 22.93 -30.50 -43.08
C HIS A 225 21.49 -30.46 -42.55
N LYS A 226 20.86 -31.62 -42.30
CA LYS A 226 19.53 -31.69 -41.73
C LYS A 226 19.50 -31.07 -40.32
N MET A 227 20.50 -31.38 -39.47
CA MET A 227 20.61 -30.77 -38.15
C MET A 227 20.78 -29.27 -38.18
N ILE A 228 21.59 -28.75 -39.11
CA ILE A 228 21.75 -27.29 -39.32
C ILE A 228 20.40 -26.67 -39.69
N LEU A 229 19.66 -27.28 -40.62
CA LEU A 229 18.35 -26.80 -41.06
C LEU A 229 17.36 -26.79 -39.87
N GLN A 230 17.27 -27.86 -39.11
CA GLN A 230 16.42 -27.98 -37.94
C GLN A 230 16.72 -26.91 -36.85
N GLU A 231 18.01 -26.67 -36.57
CA GLU A 231 18.40 -25.64 -35.59
C GLU A 231 18.14 -24.22 -36.12
N SER A 232 18.26 -24.00 -37.48
CA SER A 232 17.91 -22.73 -38.13
C SER A 232 16.39 -22.44 -38.05
N GLU A 233 15.57 -23.44 -38.38
CA GLU A 233 14.09 -23.36 -38.23
C GLU A 233 13.65 -23.10 -36.81
N ARG A 234 14.29 -23.80 -35.84
CA ARG A 234 14.05 -23.56 -34.43
C ARG A 234 14.38 -22.12 -34.03
N LEU A 235 15.50 -21.58 -34.49
CA LEU A 235 15.89 -20.20 -34.24
C LEU A 235 14.89 -19.22 -34.88
N GLY A 236 14.42 -19.47 -36.09
CA GLY A 236 13.37 -18.69 -36.75
C GLY A 236 12.10 -18.62 -35.89
N ARG A 237 11.60 -19.77 -35.44
CA ARG A 237 10.43 -19.81 -34.56
C ARG A 237 10.62 -19.03 -33.26
N LEU A 238 11.82 -19.06 -32.67
CA LEU A 238 12.12 -18.27 -31.45
C LEU A 238 12.07 -16.78 -31.72
N VAL A 239 12.59 -16.32 -32.86
CA VAL A 239 12.54 -14.90 -33.26
C VAL A 239 11.11 -14.47 -33.54
N GLU A 240 10.33 -15.25 -34.30
CA GLU A 240 8.93 -14.96 -34.59
C GLU A 240 8.09 -14.86 -33.30
N ASN A 241 8.22 -15.82 -32.39
CA ASN A 241 7.55 -15.78 -31.09
C ASN A 241 7.90 -14.52 -30.28
N LEU A 242 9.15 -14.05 -30.35
CA LEU A 242 9.59 -12.84 -29.67
C LEU A 242 9.01 -11.57 -30.33
N LEU A 243 8.99 -11.52 -31.68
CA LEU A 243 8.40 -10.40 -32.42
C LEU A 243 6.89 -10.33 -32.22
N ASP A 244 6.21 -11.47 -32.24
CA ASP A 244 4.79 -11.54 -31.96
C ASP A 244 4.46 -11.09 -30.55
N PHE A 245 5.24 -11.55 -29.57
CA PHE A 245 5.12 -11.08 -28.21
C PHE A 245 5.30 -9.55 -28.10
N SER A 246 6.30 -8.97 -28.78
CA SER A 246 6.51 -7.52 -28.78
C SER A 246 5.33 -6.75 -29.39
N ARG A 247 4.81 -7.22 -30.54
CA ARG A 247 3.64 -6.61 -31.21
C ARG A 247 2.37 -6.70 -30.34
N MET A 248 2.19 -7.81 -29.62
CA MET A 248 1.08 -7.99 -28.69
C MET A 248 1.18 -7.04 -27.49
N GLU A 249 2.38 -6.88 -26.93
CA GLU A 249 2.62 -5.94 -25.82
C GLU A 249 2.25 -4.50 -26.18
N GLU A 250 2.50 -4.13 -27.43
CA GLU A 250 2.21 -2.81 -27.97
C GLU A 250 0.76 -2.67 -28.45
N GLY A 251 -0.05 -3.74 -28.37
CA GLY A 251 -1.43 -3.76 -28.88
C GLY A 251 -1.51 -3.64 -30.41
N ARG A 252 -0.43 -3.94 -31.12
CA ARG A 252 -0.31 -3.76 -32.61
C ARG A 252 -0.49 -5.07 -33.40
N LYS A 253 -0.66 -6.21 -32.72
CA LYS A 253 -0.89 -7.48 -33.43
C LYS A 253 -2.33 -7.52 -33.91
N GLU A 254 -2.49 -7.48 -35.22
CA GLU A 254 -3.76 -7.67 -35.91
C GLU A 254 -3.89 -9.14 -36.32
N TYR A 255 -5.09 -9.72 -36.10
CA TYR A 255 -5.41 -11.08 -36.47
C TYR A 255 -6.39 -11.09 -37.65
N ARG A 256 -6.10 -11.91 -38.64
CA ARG A 256 -6.98 -12.08 -39.81
C ARG A 256 -7.94 -13.23 -39.60
N LEU A 257 -9.06 -12.92 -38.98
CA LEU A 257 -10.09 -13.93 -38.71
C LEU A 257 -10.82 -14.28 -40.01
N ALA A 258 -10.78 -15.55 -40.38
CA ALA A 258 -11.48 -16.10 -41.56
C ALA A 258 -12.15 -17.42 -41.18
N PRO A 259 -13.20 -17.85 -41.93
CA PRO A 259 -13.81 -19.15 -41.72
C PRO A 259 -12.77 -20.27 -41.89
N LEU A 260 -12.55 -21.07 -40.88
CA LEU A 260 -11.55 -22.15 -40.86
C LEU A 260 -12.24 -23.51 -40.72
N SER A 261 -11.96 -24.42 -41.65
CA SER A 261 -12.41 -25.83 -41.53
C SER A 261 -11.60 -26.56 -40.45
N THR A 262 -12.16 -26.62 -39.26
CA THR A 262 -11.46 -27.04 -38.03
C THR A 262 -10.86 -28.42 -38.13
N SER A 263 -11.60 -29.42 -38.62
CA SER A 263 -11.13 -30.80 -38.69
C SER A 263 -9.97 -31.00 -39.69
N ALA A 264 -10.05 -30.41 -40.89
CA ALA A 264 -9.01 -30.53 -41.89
C ALA A 264 -7.72 -29.83 -41.47
N TRP A 265 -7.86 -28.58 -41.00
CA TRP A 265 -6.75 -27.78 -40.50
C TRP A 265 -6.02 -28.47 -39.33
N LEU A 266 -6.80 -29.01 -38.36
CA LEU A 266 -6.19 -29.62 -37.18
C LEU A 266 -5.46 -30.92 -37.50
N ARG A 267 -5.98 -31.72 -38.44
CA ARG A 267 -5.27 -32.94 -38.94
C ARG A 267 -3.98 -32.62 -39.63
N GLU A 268 -3.98 -31.58 -40.46
CA GLU A 268 -2.77 -31.09 -41.18
C GLU A 268 -1.71 -30.65 -40.16
N LEU A 269 -2.12 -29.83 -39.17
CA LEU A 269 -1.23 -29.35 -38.11
C LEU A 269 -0.61 -30.47 -37.31
N VAL A 270 -1.42 -31.44 -36.88
CA VAL A 270 -0.95 -32.63 -36.14
C VAL A 270 -0.01 -33.49 -37.01
N GLY A 271 -0.31 -33.68 -38.30
CA GLY A 271 0.54 -34.39 -39.23
C GLY A 271 1.93 -33.76 -39.38
N ASN A 272 1.95 -32.43 -39.50
CA ASN A 272 3.19 -31.69 -39.59
C ASN A 272 4.02 -31.81 -38.32
N PHE A 273 3.38 -31.62 -37.16
CA PHE A 273 4.06 -31.72 -35.85
C PHE A 273 4.54 -33.15 -35.57
N GLN A 274 3.75 -34.19 -35.92
CA GLN A 274 4.16 -35.59 -35.78
C GLN A 274 5.44 -35.90 -36.56
N SER A 275 5.57 -35.35 -37.77
CA SER A 275 6.78 -35.47 -38.62
C SER A 275 8.02 -34.88 -37.96
N GLU A 276 7.87 -33.76 -37.23
CA GLU A 276 8.94 -33.10 -36.50
C GLU A 276 9.46 -33.95 -35.32
N ILE A 277 8.54 -34.66 -34.57
CA ILE A 277 8.86 -35.35 -33.32
C ILE A 277 9.15 -36.85 -33.50
N THR A 278 8.91 -37.42 -34.68
CA THR A 278 9.08 -38.87 -34.93
C THR A 278 10.49 -39.39 -34.56
N GLU A 279 11.52 -38.55 -34.77
CA GLU A 279 12.90 -38.91 -34.43
C GLU A 279 13.13 -39.03 -32.90
N ASN A 280 12.26 -38.41 -32.09
CA ASN A 280 12.33 -38.44 -30.63
C ASN A 280 11.60 -39.66 -30.02
N GLY A 281 10.99 -40.50 -30.86
CA GLY A 281 10.25 -41.72 -30.41
C GLY A 281 8.95 -41.37 -29.67
N ILE A 282 8.40 -40.18 -29.87
CA ILE A 282 7.14 -39.71 -29.30
C ILE A 282 6.05 -39.79 -30.38
N SER A 283 4.85 -40.22 -30.01
CA SER A 283 3.69 -40.30 -30.88
C SER A 283 2.56 -39.43 -30.38
N ILE A 284 1.80 -38.82 -31.31
CA ILE A 284 0.57 -38.10 -31.00
C ILE A 284 -0.60 -39.04 -31.28
N VAL A 285 -1.45 -39.21 -30.27
CA VAL A 285 -2.76 -39.82 -30.43
C VAL A 285 -3.78 -38.72 -30.62
N ALA A 286 -4.23 -38.52 -31.85
CA ALA A 286 -5.17 -37.48 -32.21
C ALA A 286 -6.59 -38.07 -32.37
N ASN A 287 -7.52 -37.56 -31.58
CA ASN A 287 -8.93 -37.89 -31.65
C ASN A 287 -9.69 -36.66 -32.21
N ILE A 288 -9.73 -36.56 -33.53
CA ILE A 288 -10.34 -35.45 -34.26
C ILE A 288 -11.55 -35.97 -35.02
N PRO A 289 -12.78 -35.61 -34.67
CA PRO A 289 -13.99 -35.96 -35.40
C PRO A 289 -13.87 -35.59 -36.91
N GLU A 290 -14.54 -36.38 -37.76
CA GLU A 290 -14.51 -36.11 -39.21
C GLU A 290 -15.08 -34.76 -39.53
N VAL A 291 -16.12 -34.35 -38.83
CA VAL A 291 -16.81 -33.08 -39.00
C VAL A 291 -16.83 -32.32 -37.68
N LEU A 292 -16.19 -31.18 -37.64
CA LEU A 292 -16.30 -30.17 -36.61
C LEU A 292 -16.87 -28.88 -37.22
N PRO A 293 -17.61 -28.10 -36.46
CA PRO A 293 -18.09 -26.79 -36.93
C PRO A 293 -16.91 -25.91 -37.34
N ALA A 294 -17.12 -25.05 -38.36
CA ALA A 294 -16.14 -24.04 -38.71
C ALA A 294 -16.03 -22.99 -37.61
N ILE A 295 -14.84 -22.50 -37.39
CA ILE A 295 -14.52 -21.42 -36.45
C ILE A 295 -14.05 -20.20 -37.24
N SER A 296 -14.26 -18.99 -36.69
CA SER A 296 -13.66 -17.77 -37.26
C SER A 296 -12.30 -17.58 -36.62
N ALA A 297 -11.24 -17.87 -37.34
CA ALA A 297 -9.89 -17.87 -36.78
C ALA A 297 -8.82 -17.42 -37.80
N ASP A 298 -7.73 -16.88 -37.29
CA ASP A 298 -6.47 -16.77 -37.99
C ASP A 298 -5.75 -18.13 -37.86
N ALA A 299 -5.69 -18.86 -38.98
CA ALA A 299 -5.18 -20.23 -39.01
C ALA A 299 -3.72 -20.33 -38.56
N GLU A 300 -2.89 -19.34 -38.93
CA GLU A 300 -1.47 -19.28 -38.58
C GLU A 300 -1.28 -19.01 -37.09
N ALA A 301 -1.97 -18.00 -36.54
CA ALA A 301 -1.89 -17.64 -35.15
C ALA A 301 -2.43 -18.75 -34.25
N LEU A 302 -3.61 -19.32 -34.57
CA LEU A 302 -4.18 -20.42 -33.81
C LEU A 302 -3.31 -21.69 -33.92
N GLY A 303 -2.69 -21.92 -35.09
CA GLY A 303 -1.72 -22.99 -35.30
C GLY A 303 -0.49 -22.83 -34.40
N CYS A 304 0.02 -21.62 -34.27
CA CYS A 304 1.09 -21.30 -33.32
C CYS A 304 0.69 -21.60 -31.88
N ALA A 305 -0.57 -21.28 -31.47
CA ALA A 305 -1.06 -21.60 -30.15
C ALA A 305 -1.10 -23.11 -29.87
N VAL A 306 -1.68 -23.91 -30.78
CA VAL A 306 -1.75 -25.36 -30.63
C VAL A 306 -0.35 -26.00 -30.66
N HIS A 307 0.53 -25.54 -31.55
CA HIS A 307 1.93 -25.96 -31.63
C HIS A 307 2.67 -25.73 -30.29
N ASN A 308 2.47 -24.57 -29.67
CA ASN A 308 3.07 -24.27 -28.36
C ASN A 308 2.59 -25.24 -27.27
N LEU A 309 1.32 -25.64 -27.28
CA LEU A 309 0.80 -26.63 -26.33
C LEU A 309 1.40 -28.02 -26.55
N LEU A 310 1.49 -28.46 -27.82
CA LEU A 310 2.10 -29.74 -28.20
C LEU A 310 3.60 -29.77 -27.83
N ASP A 311 4.33 -28.69 -28.12
CA ASP A 311 5.75 -28.57 -27.77
C ASP A 311 5.96 -28.61 -26.25
N ASN A 312 5.09 -27.97 -25.47
CA ASN A 312 5.12 -28.06 -24.03
C ASN A 312 4.84 -29.49 -23.54
N ALA A 313 3.83 -30.16 -24.09
CA ALA A 313 3.51 -31.56 -23.74
C ALA A 313 4.70 -32.49 -23.96
N VAL A 314 5.41 -32.34 -25.08
CA VAL A 314 6.63 -33.08 -25.37
C VAL A 314 7.77 -32.74 -24.41
N LYS A 315 8.01 -31.48 -24.16
CA LYS A 315 9.11 -30.99 -23.32
C LYS A 315 9.00 -31.39 -21.86
N TYR A 316 7.77 -31.35 -21.32
CA TYR A 316 7.53 -31.58 -19.90
C TYR A 316 7.15 -33.02 -19.56
N SER A 317 7.18 -33.91 -20.57
CA SER A 317 6.91 -35.33 -20.38
C SER A 317 8.12 -36.24 -20.74
N PRO A 318 9.27 -36.11 -20.06
CA PRO A 318 10.50 -36.81 -20.44
C PRO A 318 10.41 -38.34 -20.32
N GLY A 319 9.40 -38.87 -19.69
CA GLY A 319 9.17 -40.33 -19.54
C GLY A 319 8.03 -40.87 -20.39
N SER A 320 7.23 -40.01 -21.01
CA SER A 320 6.08 -40.42 -21.82
C SER A 320 6.46 -40.48 -23.31
N LYS A 321 5.93 -41.51 -23.98
CA LYS A 321 6.06 -41.63 -25.44
C LYS A 321 4.80 -41.18 -26.17
N THR A 322 3.81 -40.67 -25.46
CA THR A 322 2.51 -40.32 -26.06
C THR A 322 2.02 -38.99 -25.56
N VAL A 323 1.56 -38.17 -26.47
CA VAL A 323 0.80 -36.92 -26.24
C VAL A 323 -0.57 -37.12 -26.88
N TRP A 324 -1.63 -36.68 -26.22
CA TRP A 324 -2.99 -36.78 -26.76
C TRP A 324 -3.47 -35.38 -27.19
N LEU A 325 -4.13 -35.37 -28.33
CA LEU A 325 -4.86 -34.20 -28.82
C LEU A 325 -6.30 -34.62 -29.10
N ASP A 326 -7.22 -34.08 -28.37
CA ASP A 326 -8.64 -34.32 -28.54
C ASP A 326 -9.34 -33.05 -29.03
N ALA A 327 -10.29 -33.21 -29.95
CA ALA A 327 -11.12 -32.11 -30.41
C ALA A 327 -12.61 -32.47 -30.32
N SER A 328 -13.42 -31.55 -29.86
CA SER A 328 -14.85 -31.73 -29.74
C SER A 328 -15.62 -30.44 -29.96
N ALA A 329 -16.92 -30.53 -30.26
CA ALA A 329 -17.79 -29.37 -30.36
C ALA A 329 -18.90 -29.50 -29.32
N GLY A 330 -19.24 -28.40 -28.67
CA GLY A 330 -20.29 -28.33 -27.66
C GLY A 330 -20.50 -26.91 -27.15
N ASN A 331 -21.69 -26.61 -26.66
CA ASN A 331 -22.01 -25.31 -26.04
C ASN A 331 -21.65 -24.09 -26.93
N GLY A 332 -21.81 -24.20 -28.24
CA GLY A 332 -21.51 -23.09 -29.17
C GLY A 332 -20.03 -22.82 -29.38
N SER A 333 -19.14 -23.76 -29.01
CA SER A 333 -17.70 -23.66 -29.16
C SER A 333 -17.07 -24.96 -29.65
N VAL A 334 -15.89 -24.86 -30.26
CA VAL A 334 -15.00 -25.98 -30.48
C VAL A 334 -13.94 -25.97 -29.39
N THR A 335 -13.74 -27.13 -28.77
CA THR A 335 -12.71 -27.35 -27.76
C THR A 335 -11.58 -28.19 -28.37
N ILE A 336 -10.34 -27.73 -28.23
CA ILE A 336 -9.13 -28.44 -28.61
C ILE A 336 -8.32 -28.63 -27.34
N SER A 337 -8.12 -29.87 -26.90
CA SER A 337 -7.31 -30.17 -25.73
C SER A 337 -6.05 -30.94 -26.07
N VAL A 338 -4.96 -30.57 -25.38
CA VAL A 338 -3.66 -31.23 -25.45
C VAL A 338 -3.35 -31.77 -24.04
N ARG A 339 -3.17 -33.07 -23.96
CA ARG A 339 -2.90 -33.77 -22.69
C ARG A 339 -1.56 -34.50 -22.72
N ASP A 340 -0.83 -34.38 -21.63
CA ASP A 340 0.43 -35.04 -21.38
C ASP A 340 0.41 -35.86 -20.09
N GLN A 341 1.39 -36.75 -19.95
CA GLN A 341 1.66 -37.51 -18.71
C GLN A 341 3.02 -37.12 -18.12
N GLY A 342 3.25 -35.83 -18.07
CA GLY A 342 4.50 -35.26 -17.58
C GLY A 342 4.53 -34.99 -16.09
N VAL A 343 5.38 -34.07 -15.73
CA VAL A 343 5.63 -33.70 -14.31
C VAL A 343 4.44 -33.03 -13.62
N GLY A 344 3.49 -32.54 -14.39
CA GLY A 344 2.35 -31.79 -13.87
C GLY A 344 2.72 -30.44 -13.26
N ILE A 345 1.70 -29.71 -12.80
CA ILE A 345 1.79 -28.34 -12.31
C ILE A 345 1.12 -28.25 -10.93
N ALA A 346 1.82 -27.68 -9.96
CA ALA A 346 1.29 -27.48 -8.62
C ALA A 346 0.16 -26.45 -8.62
N GLU A 347 -0.80 -26.61 -7.71
CA GLU A 347 -1.97 -25.74 -7.64
C GLU A 347 -1.66 -24.23 -7.52
N PRO A 348 -0.68 -23.79 -6.71
CA PRO A 348 -0.31 -22.37 -6.65
C PRO A 348 0.17 -21.82 -7.98
N ASP A 349 0.92 -22.62 -8.75
CA ASP A 349 1.53 -22.22 -10.02
C ASP A 349 0.51 -22.14 -11.16
N ARG A 350 -0.56 -22.97 -11.13
CA ARG A 350 -1.60 -23.01 -12.19
C ARG A 350 -2.21 -21.64 -12.52
N LYS A 351 -2.29 -20.76 -11.56
CA LYS A 351 -2.81 -19.39 -11.75
C LYS A 351 -1.81 -18.47 -12.48
N HIS A 352 -0.55 -18.82 -12.44
CA HIS A 352 0.56 -18.00 -12.94
C HIS A 352 1.21 -18.50 -14.22
N ILE A 353 0.96 -19.78 -14.63
CA ILE A 353 1.59 -20.34 -15.84
C ILE A 353 1.30 -19.58 -17.13
N PHE A 354 0.21 -18.82 -17.17
CA PHE A 354 -0.14 -17.95 -18.28
C PHE A 354 0.41 -16.52 -18.13
N ASP A 355 1.07 -16.20 -17.01
CA ASP A 355 1.68 -14.90 -16.81
C ASP A 355 2.99 -14.82 -17.61
N LYS A 356 3.27 -13.62 -18.13
CA LYS A 356 4.44 -13.36 -18.96
C LYS A 356 5.72 -13.66 -18.17
N PHE A 357 6.66 -14.35 -18.83
CA PHE A 357 7.96 -14.70 -18.27
C PHE A 357 7.91 -15.67 -17.07
N TYR A 358 6.71 -16.14 -16.72
CA TYR A 358 6.56 -17.06 -15.61
C TYR A 358 7.06 -18.45 -16.00
N ARG A 359 7.77 -19.08 -15.08
CA ARG A 359 8.22 -20.48 -15.19
C ARG A 359 8.06 -21.12 -13.82
N VAL A 360 7.50 -22.32 -13.80
CA VAL A 360 7.39 -23.10 -12.56
C VAL A 360 8.79 -23.35 -12.02
N GLY A 361 9.03 -23.08 -10.73
CA GLY A 361 10.33 -23.33 -10.09
C GLY A 361 10.58 -24.83 -9.93
N GLY A 362 11.86 -25.25 -9.86
CA GLY A 362 12.25 -26.62 -9.59
C GLY A 362 13.34 -27.14 -10.53
N GLU A 363 13.98 -28.27 -10.16
CA GLU A 363 15.11 -28.83 -10.92
C GLU A 363 14.76 -29.23 -12.35
N ILE A 364 13.52 -29.67 -12.60
CA ILE A 364 13.06 -30.10 -13.94
C ILE A 364 12.86 -28.89 -14.83
N SER A 365 12.28 -27.82 -14.29
CA SER A 365 12.08 -26.58 -15.04
C SER A 365 13.40 -25.90 -15.42
N LEU A 366 14.44 -26.06 -14.64
CA LEU A 366 15.79 -25.58 -14.96
C LEU A 366 16.44 -26.36 -16.13
N LYS A 367 16.10 -27.64 -16.27
CA LYS A 367 16.61 -28.50 -17.35
C LYS A 367 15.86 -28.35 -18.68
N VAL A 368 14.57 -27.98 -18.61
CA VAL A 368 13.73 -27.76 -19.80
C VAL A 368 13.98 -26.37 -20.35
N LYS A 369 14.41 -26.27 -21.60
CA LYS A 369 14.67 -25.01 -22.30
C LYS A 369 13.37 -24.30 -22.67
N GLY A 370 13.29 -22.98 -22.49
CA GLY A 370 12.14 -22.17 -22.90
C GLY A 370 12.10 -20.79 -22.28
N ALA A 371 11.63 -19.80 -23.03
CA ALA A 371 11.62 -18.38 -22.66
C ALA A 371 10.48 -17.97 -21.71
N GLY A 372 9.53 -18.88 -21.37
CA GLY A 372 8.36 -18.55 -20.57
C GLY A 372 7.34 -17.66 -21.29
N LEU A 373 7.36 -17.65 -22.62
CA LEU A 373 6.42 -16.86 -23.44
C LEU A 373 5.30 -17.72 -24.05
N GLY A 374 5.51 -19.03 -24.23
CA GLY A 374 4.60 -19.88 -25.00
C GLY A 374 3.16 -19.84 -24.47
N LEU A 375 2.92 -20.10 -23.21
CA LEU A 375 1.56 -20.11 -22.62
C LEU A 375 0.92 -18.72 -22.57
N SER A 376 1.69 -17.66 -22.34
CA SER A 376 1.16 -16.28 -22.38
C SER A 376 0.76 -15.90 -23.81
N LEU A 377 1.51 -16.35 -24.82
CA LEU A 377 1.17 -16.21 -26.23
C LEU A 377 -0.11 -16.98 -26.56
N VAL A 378 -0.24 -18.23 -26.13
CA VAL A 378 -1.46 -19.02 -26.31
C VAL A 378 -2.68 -18.30 -25.73
N ARG A 379 -2.60 -17.83 -24.50
CA ARG A 379 -3.70 -17.09 -23.85
C ARG A 379 -4.11 -15.86 -24.65
N HIS A 380 -3.13 -15.11 -25.14
CA HIS A 380 -3.39 -13.90 -25.92
C HIS A 380 -4.06 -14.23 -27.27
N ILE A 381 -3.52 -15.21 -28.02
CA ILE A 381 -4.12 -15.65 -29.29
C ILE A 381 -5.55 -16.11 -29.08
N VAL A 382 -5.77 -17.00 -28.11
CA VAL A 382 -7.09 -17.55 -27.83
C VAL A 382 -8.09 -16.43 -27.42
N ALA A 383 -7.67 -15.48 -26.61
CA ALA A 383 -8.50 -14.33 -26.23
C ALA A 383 -8.83 -13.43 -27.43
N ALA A 384 -7.87 -13.22 -28.35
CA ALA A 384 -8.10 -12.45 -29.59
C ALA A 384 -9.09 -13.14 -30.54
N HIS A 385 -9.25 -14.46 -30.42
CA HIS A 385 -10.27 -15.24 -31.14
C HIS A 385 -11.60 -15.37 -30.38
N GLY A 386 -11.81 -14.56 -29.31
CA GLY A 386 -13.00 -14.60 -28.46
C GLY A 386 -13.14 -15.89 -27.63
N GLY A 387 -12.05 -16.66 -27.53
CA GLY A 387 -12.00 -17.94 -26.84
C GLY A 387 -11.45 -17.84 -25.39
N ALA A 388 -11.34 -19.01 -24.79
CA ALA A 388 -10.73 -19.17 -23.45
C ALA A 388 -9.79 -20.38 -23.43
N ILE A 389 -8.74 -20.33 -22.60
CA ILE A 389 -7.86 -21.45 -22.32
C ILE A 389 -7.94 -21.85 -20.85
N GLU A 390 -8.00 -23.14 -20.60
CA GLU A 390 -8.00 -23.73 -19.26
C GLU A 390 -6.87 -24.73 -19.11
N CYS A 391 -6.48 -24.97 -17.86
CA CYS A 391 -5.45 -25.95 -17.51
C CYS A 391 -5.92 -26.79 -16.32
N GLU A 392 -5.98 -28.10 -16.53
CA GLU A 392 -6.13 -29.08 -15.46
C GLU A 392 -4.82 -29.86 -15.33
N SER A 393 -4.27 -29.92 -14.11
CA SER A 393 -3.00 -30.57 -13.89
C SER A 393 -2.84 -31.03 -12.45
N ARG A 394 -2.12 -32.15 -12.27
CA ARG A 394 -1.69 -32.66 -10.98
C ARG A 394 -0.23 -33.03 -11.04
N VAL A 395 0.51 -32.71 -10.00
CA VAL A 395 1.94 -33.06 -9.91
C VAL A 395 2.13 -34.54 -10.01
N GLY A 396 2.95 -35.01 -10.96
CA GLY A 396 3.26 -36.41 -11.23
C GLY A 396 2.24 -37.15 -12.10
N GLU A 397 1.08 -36.54 -12.44
CA GLU A 397 0.04 -37.16 -13.29
C GLU A 397 -0.02 -36.53 -14.69
N GLY A 398 0.62 -35.36 -14.90
CA GLY A 398 0.64 -34.63 -16.16
C GLY A 398 -0.30 -33.42 -16.17
N SER A 399 -0.53 -32.91 -17.39
CA SER A 399 -1.37 -31.70 -17.59
C SER A 399 -2.27 -31.87 -18.80
N GLU A 400 -3.42 -31.21 -18.75
CA GLU A 400 -4.33 -31.03 -19.87
C GLU A 400 -4.60 -29.53 -20.07
N PHE A 401 -4.35 -29.05 -21.27
CA PHE A 401 -4.65 -27.67 -21.68
C PHE A 401 -5.76 -27.70 -22.72
N ALA A 402 -6.87 -27.01 -22.44
CA ALA A 402 -8.03 -26.95 -23.31
C ALA A 402 -8.26 -25.53 -23.84
N ILE A 403 -8.21 -25.37 -25.14
CA ILE A 403 -8.58 -24.14 -25.87
C ILE A 403 -10.03 -24.26 -26.30
N ARG A 404 -10.86 -23.26 -25.97
CA ARG A 404 -12.24 -23.15 -26.44
C ARG A 404 -12.36 -21.96 -27.36
N ILE A 405 -12.81 -22.18 -28.62
CA ILE A 405 -13.02 -21.14 -29.63
C ILE A 405 -14.50 -21.12 -30.00
N PRO A 406 -15.17 -19.96 -30.02
CA PRO A 406 -16.56 -19.87 -30.47
C PRO A 406 -16.73 -20.36 -31.92
N ILE A 407 -17.83 -21.08 -32.17
CA ILE A 407 -18.21 -21.48 -33.51
C ILE A 407 -18.55 -20.21 -34.31
N ALA A 408 -18.06 -20.14 -35.56
CA ALA A 408 -18.46 -19.08 -36.46
C ALA A 408 -19.99 -19.13 -36.64
N LEU A 409 -20.68 -18.10 -36.18
CA LEU A 409 -22.11 -17.95 -36.53
C LEU A 409 -22.16 -17.88 -38.07
N SER A 410 -22.72 -18.91 -38.73
CA SER A 410 -23.03 -18.83 -40.13
C SER A 410 -23.92 -17.61 -40.30
N LEU A 411 -23.43 -16.59 -41.00
CA LEU A 411 -24.31 -15.57 -41.51
C LEU A 411 -25.35 -16.31 -42.37
N PRO A 412 -26.64 -16.08 -42.22
CA PRO A 412 -27.60 -16.63 -43.13
C PRO A 412 -27.20 -16.15 -44.55
N GLU A 413 -27.03 -17.12 -45.45
CA GLU A 413 -26.87 -16.84 -46.89
C GLU A 413 -28.07 -16.01 -47.30
N GLY A 414 -27.84 -14.71 -47.60
CA GLY A 414 -28.83 -13.80 -48.16
C GLY A 414 -28.89 -13.92 -49.67
#